data_8acfe7481b213b072d086fc986fc81cf
#
_entry.id   8acfe7481b213b072d086fc986fc81cf
#
_cell.length_a   1.000
_cell.length_b   1.000
_cell.length_c   1.000
_cell.angle_alpha   90.00
_cell.angle_beta   90.00
_cell.angle_gamma   90.00
#
_symmetry.space_group_name_H-M   'P 1'
#
loop_
_entity.id
_entity.type
_entity.pdbx_description
1 polymer ?
#
loop_
_entity_poly.entity_id
_entity_poly.type
_entity_poly.pdbx_seq_one_letter_code
_entity_poly.pdbx_strand_id
1 'polypeptide(L)'
;YKHIDNLNDGLPSGRLWTNRDNNEVIKHIKDDKQNFTFTTNSFIHLLCGIKKVFSKYEKEVQNPNMPILFISGEDDACGKFGKGVFKAYKHIISQGYINTKLTLYANARHELFVELNKDEVIDDVLFYIQNH
;
A
#
# COMPACT_ATOMS: atom_id res chain seq x y z
N TYR A 1 7.65 -12.73 -5.66
CA TYR A 1 6.25 -12.93 -6.13
C TYR A 1 5.89 -14.38 -6.46
N LYS A 2 6.82 -15.34 -6.44
CA LYS A 2 6.59 -16.77 -6.74
C LYS A 2 5.47 -17.42 -5.92
N HIS A 3 5.22 -16.91 -4.72
CA HIS A 3 4.14 -17.40 -3.86
C HIS A 3 2.75 -16.98 -4.39
N ILE A 4 2.65 -15.78 -4.97
CA ILE A 4 1.38 -15.26 -5.53
C ILE A 4 1.12 -15.85 -6.92
N ASP A 5 2.17 -16.06 -7.70
CA ASP A 5 2.07 -16.65 -9.04
C ASP A 5 1.54 -18.10 -9.01
N ASN A 6 1.70 -18.83 -7.90
CA ASN A 6 1.14 -20.17 -7.71
C ASN A 6 -0.39 -20.20 -7.49
N LEU A 7 -1.02 -19.04 -7.28
CA LEU A 7 -2.47 -18.90 -7.19
C LEU A 7 -3.11 -18.59 -8.57
N ASN A 8 -2.40 -18.90 -9.64
CA ASN A 8 -2.75 -18.50 -10.99
C ASN A 8 -3.78 -19.43 -11.62
N ASP A 9 -5.01 -18.95 -11.74
CA ASP A 9 -6.12 -19.59 -12.46
C ASP A 9 -6.04 -19.37 -13.99
N GLY A 10 -4.83 -19.39 -14.56
CA GLY A 10 -4.61 -19.20 -16.00
C GLY A 10 -4.48 -17.74 -16.45
N LEU A 11 -4.48 -16.78 -15.53
CA LEU A 11 -4.21 -15.38 -15.88
C LEU A 11 -2.70 -15.14 -16.09
N PRO A 12 -2.31 -14.15 -16.92
CA PRO A 12 -0.91 -13.82 -17.13
C PRO A 12 -0.22 -13.50 -15.81
N SER A 13 0.87 -14.21 -15.52
CA SER A 13 1.71 -13.96 -14.35
C SER A 13 2.20 -12.50 -14.32
N GLY A 14 2.43 -11.95 -13.15
CA GLY A 14 3.01 -10.63 -12.97
C GLY A 14 2.04 -9.52 -12.56
N ARG A 15 0.72 -9.75 -12.58
CA ARG A 15 -0.29 -8.79 -12.12
C ARG A 15 -1.16 -9.30 -10.96
N LEU A 16 -1.10 -10.58 -10.66
CA LEU A 16 -1.88 -11.21 -9.58
C LEU A 16 -1.62 -10.62 -8.20
N TRP A 17 -0.47 -10.01 -7.99
CA TRP A 17 -0.13 -9.33 -6.74
C TRP A 17 -0.97 -8.08 -6.46
N THR A 18 -1.69 -7.54 -7.46
CA THR A 18 -2.49 -6.33 -7.30
C THR A 18 -3.81 -6.60 -6.60
N ASN A 19 -4.50 -7.70 -6.95
CA ASN A 19 -5.86 -7.97 -6.48
C ASN A 19 -6.16 -9.48 -6.48
N ARG A 20 -7.09 -9.91 -5.61
CA ARG A 20 -7.65 -11.27 -5.61
C ARG A 20 -8.81 -11.43 -6.59
N ASP A 21 -9.53 -10.35 -6.91
CA ASP A 21 -10.59 -10.38 -7.92
C ASP A 21 -9.98 -10.45 -9.32
N ASN A 22 -10.17 -11.60 -9.97
CA ASN A 22 -9.67 -11.83 -11.34
C ASN A 22 -10.22 -10.84 -12.36
N ASN A 23 -11.44 -10.32 -12.15
CA ASN A 23 -12.03 -9.33 -13.06
C ASN A 23 -11.28 -7.99 -12.95
N GLU A 24 -10.90 -7.58 -11.75
CA GLU A 24 -10.11 -6.37 -11.55
C GLU A 24 -8.68 -6.54 -12.11
N VAL A 25 -8.07 -7.71 -11.93
CA VAL A 25 -6.77 -8.03 -12.56
C VAL A 25 -6.85 -7.94 -14.09
N ILE A 26 -7.92 -8.47 -14.70
CA ILE A 26 -8.13 -8.39 -16.15
C ILE A 26 -8.33 -6.93 -16.62
N LYS A 27 -9.09 -6.12 -15.89
CA LYS A 27 -9.24 -4.68 -16.18
C LYS A 27 -7.89 -3.97 -16.16
N HIS A 28 -7.08 -4.25 -15.13
CA HIS A 28 -5.75 -3.69 -14.99
C HIS A 28 -4.82 -4.07 -16.16
N ILE A 29 -4.85 -5.34 -16.60
CA ILE A 29 -4.06 -5.81 -17.74
C ILE A 29 -4.46 -5.12 -19.05
N LYS A 30 -5.75 -4.80 -19.22
CA LYS A 30 -6.30 -4.18 -20.42
C LYS A 30 -6.15 -2.65 -20.46
N ASP A 31 -5.77 -2.04 -19.34
CA ASP A 31 -5.62 -0.57 -19.27
C ASP A 31 -4.24 -0.14 -19.75
N ASP A 32 -4.17 0.42 -20.95
CA ASP A 32 -2.92 0.91 -21.56
C ASP A 32 -2.22 1.98 -20.69
N LYS A 33 -2.97 2.72 -19.87
CA LYS A 33 -2.41 3.72 -18.96
C LYS A 33 -1.66 3.11 -17.78
N GLN A 34 -1.92 1.86 -17.47
CA GLN A 34 -1.26 1.11 -16.39
C GLN A 34 -0.15 0.17 -16.88
N ASN A 35 -0.04 -0.03 -18.19
CA ASN A 35 0.92 -0.95 -18.81
C ASN A 35 2.17 -0.26 -19.34
N PHE A 36 2.64 0.79 -18.68
CA PHE A 36 3.90 1.44 -19.03
C PHE A 36 5.05 0.97 -18.13
N THR A 37 6.26 1.07 -18.64
CA THR A 37 7.48 0.82 -17.87
C THR A 37 8.13 2.14 -17.49
N PHE A 38 8.48 2.30 -16.23
CA PHE A 38 9.24 3.46 -15.78
C PHE A 38 10.59 3.55 -16.47
N THR A 39 10.98 4.76 -16.87
CA THR A 39 12.33 5.02 -17.35
C THR A 39 13.33 4.88 -16.20
N THR A 40 14.61 4.69 -16.51
CA THR A 40 15.69 4.68 -15.51
C THR A 40 15.66 5.93 -14.65
N ASN A 41 15.41 7.10 -15.26
CA ASN A 41 15.33 8.38 -14.56
C ASN A 41 14.12 8.42 -13.58
N SER A 42 12.97 7.88 -13.98
CA SER A 42 11.81 7.76 -13.10
C SER A 42 12.12 6.89 -11.86
N PHE A 43 12.81 5.77 -12.04
CA PHE A 43 13.25 4.94 -10.91
C PHE A 43 14.24 5.65 -9.99
N ILE A 44 15.20 6.39 -10.55
CA ILE A 44 16.16 7.19 -9.75
C ILE A 44 15.39 8.18 -8.87
N HIS A 45 14.46 8.95 -9.44
CA HIS A 45 13.67 9.93 -8.68
C HIS A 45 12.79 9.28 -7.62
N LEU A 46 12.15 8.15 -7.93
CA LEU A 46 11.36 7.38 -6.97
C LEU A 46 12.23 6.93 -5.77
N LEU A 47 13.39 6.34 -6.03
CA LEU A 47 14.28 5.85 -4.98
C LEU A 47 14.88 7.00 -4.15
N CYS A 48 15.22 8.13 -4.79
CA CYS A 48 15.65 9.34 -4.09
C CYS A 48 14.53 9.90 -3.18
N GLY A 49 13.29 9.91 -3.67
CA GLY A 49 12.11 10.30 -2.89
C GLY A 49 11.92 9.41 -1.67
N ILE A 50 11.95 8.09 -1.85
CA ILE A 50 11.85 7.11 -0.75
C ILE A 50 12.96 7.34 0.27
N LYS A 51 14.22 7.48 -0.16
CA LYS A 51 15.34 7.76 0.73
C LYS A 51 15.12 9.03 1.55
N LYS A 52 14.61 10.10 0.93
CA LYS A 52 14.34 11.38 1.60
C LYS A 52 13.22 11.24 2.63
N VAL A 53 12.13 10.56 2.29
CA VAL A 53 10.98 10.33 3.19
C VAL A 53 11.39 9.55 4.44
N PHE A 54 12.25 8.54 4.28
CA PHE A 54 12.72 7.71 5.39
C PHE A 54 14.00 8.25 6.08
N SER A 55 14.46 9.46 5.73
CA SER A 55 15.54 10.10 6.47
C SER A 55 15.02 10.64 7.81
N LYS A 56 15.93 10.76 8.78
CA LYS A 56 15.59 11.39 10.07
C LYS A 56 15.32 12.87 9.86
N TYR A 57 14.19 13.35 10.34
CA TYR A 57 13.87 14.77 10.39
C TYR A 57 14.50 15.38 11.66
N GLU A 58 15.22 16.48 11.51
CA GLU A 58 15.88 17.18 12.64
C GLU A 58 14.97 18.22 13.29
N LYS A 59 13.83 18.54 12.67
CA LYS A 59 12.88 19.54 13.20
C LYS A 59 11.77 18.85 13.99
N GLU A 60 11.32 19.51 15.04
CA GLU A 60 10.14 19.10 15.78
C GLU A 60 8.90 19.08 14.87
N VAL A 61 8.06 18.09 15.08
CA VAL A 61 6.80 17.96 14.36
C VAL A 61 5.85 19.06 14.81
N GLN A 62 5.33 19.85 13.87
CA GLN A 62 4.43 20.98 14.18
C GLN A 62 3.04 20.52 14.63
N ASN A 63 2.59 19.37 14.18
CA ASN A 63 1.28 18.80 14.54
C ASN A 63 1.41 17.33 14.93
N PRO A 64 1.89 17.00 16.15
CA PRO A 64 2.09 15.63 16.60
C PRO A 64 0.79 14.83 16.71
N ASN A 65 -0.35 15.50 16.88
CA ASN A 65 -1.66 14.89 17.02
C ASN A 65 -2.40 14.72 15.67
N MET A 66 -1.76 15.04 14.55
CA MET A 66 -2.37 14.82 13.23
C MET A 66 -2.80 13.35 13.07
N PRO A 67 -4.09 13.09 12.77
CA PRO A 67 -4.56 11.73 12.57
C PRO A 67 -3.93 11.15 11.30
N ILE A 68 -3.27 10.00 11.43
CA ILE A 68 -2.65 9.27 10.32
C ILE A 68 -3.12 7.83 10.34
N LEU A 69 -3.71 7.37 9.26
CA LEU A 69 -4.12 5.97 9.07
C LEU A 69 -3.27 5.33 7.98
N PHE A 70 -2.56 4.26 8.35
CA PHE A 70 -1.94 3.33 7.41
C PHE A 70 -2.87 2.16 7.17
N ILE A 71 -3.14 1.85 5.91
CA ILE A 71 -3.88 0.66 5.49
C ILE A 71 -3.06 -0.13 4.47
N SER A 72 -3.09 -1.45 4.54
CA SER A 72 -2.45 -2.33 3.56
C SER A 72 -3.05 -3.72 3.61
N GLY A 73 -2.97 -4.45 2.50
CA GLY A 73 -3.23 -5.88 2.52
C GLY A 73 -2.06 -6.67 3.14
N GLU A 74 -2.36 -7.74 3.85
CA GLU A 74 -1.33 -8.64 4.39
C GLU A 74 -0.57 -9.35 3.28
N ASP A 75 -1.22 -9.61 2.13
CA ASP A 75 -0.62 -10.24 0.96
C ASP A 75 -0.11 -9.22 -0.08
N ASP A 76 -0.04 -7.94 0.28
CA ASP A 76 0.56 -6.92 -0.60
C ASP A 76 2.08 -7.09 -0.68
N ALA A 77 2.54 -7.53 -1.85
CA ALA A 77 3.95 -7.72 -2.13
C ALA A 77 4.75 -6.40 -2.16
N CYS A 78 4.13 -5.27 -2.57
CA CYS A 78 4.75 -3.94 -2.52
C CYS A 78 4.97 -3.48 -1.08
N GLY A 79 4.02 -3.78 -0.20
CA GLY A 79 4.11 -3.57 1.25
C GLY A 79 5.01 -4.58 1.97
N LYS A 80 5.69 -5.47 1.21
CA LYS A 80 6.49 -6.59 1.76
C LYS A 80 5.67 -7.45 2.73
N PHE A 81 4.44 -7.76 2.35
CA PHE A 81 3.54 -8.58 3.16
C PHE A 81 3.34 -7.97 4.56
N GLY A 82 2.95 -6.69 4.60
CA GLY A 82 2.74 -5.90 5.82
C GLY A 82 4.02 -5.41 6.51
N LYS A 83 5.16 -6.09 6.34
CA LYS A 83 6.42 -5.74 7.03
C LYS A 83 6.97 -4.37 6.64
N GLY A 84 6.81 -3.97 5.37
CA GLY A 84 7.23 -2.67 4.86
C GLY A 84 6.36 -1.55 5.42
N VAL A 85 5.05 -1.76 5.42
CA VAL A 85 4.07 -0.79 5.96
C VAL A 85 4.25 -0.63 7.47
N PHE A 86 4.48 -1.72 8.20
CA PHE A 86 4.79 -1.65 9.63
C PHE A 86 6.05 -0.84 9.94
N LYS A 87 7.09 -0.94 9.08
CA LYS A 87 8.29 -0.08 9.22
C LYS A 87 7.98 1.38 8.96
N ALA A 88 7.15 1.69 7.95
CA ALA A 88 6.71 3.06 7.67
C ALA A 88 5.90 3.64 8.84
N TYR A 89 4.96 2.87 9.38
CA TYR A 89 4.19 3.22 10.57
C TYR A 89 5.10 3.54 11.75
N LYS A 90 6.06 2.65 12.06
CA LYS A 90 7.05 2.90 13.15
C LYS A 90 7.91 4.12 12.90
N HIS A 91 8.29 4.36 11.64
CA HIS A 91 9.07 5.54 11.28
C HIS A 91 8.29 6.83 11.57
N ILE A 92 7.03 6.91 11.19
CA ILE A 92 6.18 8.09 11.43
C ILE A 92 6.01 8.34 12.94
N ILE A 93 5.77 7.31 13.73
CA ILE A 93 5.72 7.43 15.20
C ILE A 93 7.06 7.95 15.73
N SER A 94 8.18 7.42 15.25
CA SER A 94 9.52 7.87 15.69
C SER A 94 9.86 9.32 15.31
N GLN A 95 9.12 9.89 14.33
CA GLN A 95 9.21 11.31 14.00
C GLN A 95 8.36 12.20 14.91
N GLY A 96 7.53 11.63 15.80
CA GLY A 96 6.72 12.37 16.76
C GLY A 96 5.22 12.45 16.45
N TYR A 97 4.73 11.79 15.39
CA TYR A 97 3.29 11.69 15.10
C TYR A 97 2.67 10.60 15.97
N ILE A 98 2.08 10.98 17.09
CA ILE A 98 1.57 10.03 18.11
C ILE A 98 0.17 9.49 17.78
N ASN A 99 -0.64 10.24 17.00
CA ASN A 99 -1.98 9.83 16.61
C ASN A 99 -1.96 9.05 15.28
N THR A 100 -1.26 7.92 15.29
CA THR A 100 -1.07 7.09 14.09
C THR A 100 -1.62 5.69 14.31
N LYS A 101 -2.44 5.20 13.38
CA LYS A 101 -3.04 3.86 13.38
C LYS A 101 -2.56 3.06 12.16
N LEU A 102 -2.45 1.76 12.32
CA LEU A 102 -2.17 0.80 11.24
C LEU A 102 -3.25 -0.29 11.23
N THR A 103 -3.84 -0.53 10.08
CA THR A 103 -4.75 -1.67 9.83
C THR A 103 -4.19 -2.50 8.67
N LEU A 104 -4.05 -3.79 8.89
CA LEU A 104 -3.69 -4.77 7.86
C LEU A 104 -4.91 -5.68 7.60
N TYR A 105 -5.30 -5.81 6.34
CA TYR A 105 -6.45 -6.61 5.94
C TYR A 105 -5.99 -8.01 5.52
N ALA A 106 -6.52 -9.02 6.21
CA ALA A 106 -6.16 -10.41 6.01
C ALA A 106 -6.42 -10.86 4.55
N ASN A 107 -5.44 -11.53 3.97
CA ASN A 107 -5.44 -12.02 2.59
C ASN A 107 -5.60 -10.95 1.49
N ALA A 108 -5.86 -9.69 1.82
CA ALA A 108 -5.98 -8.62 0.82
C ALA A 108 -4.62 -8.30 0.19
N ARG A 109 -4.65 -7.91 -1.09
CA ARG A 109 -3.46 -7.53 -1.88
C ARG A 109 -3.32 -6.02 -1.96
N HIS A 110 -2.78 -5.50 -3.07
CA HIS A 110 -2.36 -4.11 -3.19
C HIS A 110 -3.51 -3.10 -3.33
N GLU A 111 -4.53 -3.43 -4.10
CA GLU A 111 -5.60 -2.51 -4.50
C GLU A 111 -6.82 -2.62 -3.58
N LEU A 112 -6.69 -2.24 -2.32
CA LEU A 112 -7.67 -2.45 -1.25
C LEU A 112 -9.10 -1.98 -1.60
N PHE A 113 -9.26 -0.84 -2.29
CA PHE A 113 -10.58 -0.28 -2.58
C PHE A 113 -11.35 -0.97 -3.71
N VAL A 114 -10.73 -1.95 -4.35
CA VAL A 114 -11.36 -2.82 -5.37
C VAL A 114 -11.14 -4.31 -5.05
N GLU A 115 -10.67 -4.62 -3.86
CA GLU A 115 -10.49 -5.98 -3.35
C GLU A 115 -11.83 -6.67 -3.07
N LEU A 116 -11.80 -8.01 -2.88
CA LEU A 116 -12.99 -8.79 -2.54
C LEU A 116 -13.66 -8.33 -1.23
N ASN A 117 -12.87 -7.80 -0.29
CA ASN A 117 -13.35 -7.23 0.97
C ASN A 117 -13.32 -5.69 0.99
N LYS A 118 -13.48 -5.04 -0.16
CA LYS A 118 -13.47 -3.57 -0.28
C LYS A 118 -14.47 -2.85 0.63
N ASP A 119 -15.63 -3.46 0.87
CA ASP A 119 -16.67 -2.83 1.70
C ASP A 119 -16.19 -2.70 3.16
N GLU A 120 -15.53 -3.71 3.71
CA GLU A 120 -14.86 -3.65 5.02
C GLU A 120 -13.81 -2.52 5.06
N VAL A 121 -12.98 -2.42 4.02
CA VAL A 121 -11.95 -1.38 3.92
C VAL A 121 -12.56 0.01 3.89
N ILE A 122 -13.61 0.20 3.08
CA ILE A 122 -14.31 1.47 2.92
C ILE A 122 -14.97 1.88 4.24
N ASP A 123 -15.66 0.96 4.91
CA ASP A 123 -16.32 1.22 6.18
C ASP A 123 -15.33 1.62 7.28
N ASP A 124 -14.20 0.91 7.37
CA ASP A 124 -13.12 1.24 8.32
C ASP A 124 -12.52 2.64 8.07
N VAL A 125 -12.29 2.98 6.79
CA VAL A 125 -11.75 4.30 6.43
C VAL A 125 -12.77 5.40 6.71
N LEU A 126 -14.04 5.20 6.38
CA LEU A 126 -15.12 6.15 6.68
C LEU A 126 -15.28 6.34 8.18
N PHE A 127 -15.29 5.23 8.94
CA PHE A 127 -15.33 5.30 10.41
C PHE A 127 -14.14 6.10 10.97
N TYR A 128 -12.93 5.86 10.43
CA TYR A 128 -11.75 6.62 10.86
C TYR A 128 -11.90 8.11 10.59
N ILE A 129 -12.31 8.50 9.37
CA ILE A 129 -12.49 9.91 8.99
C ILE A 129 -13.55 10.61 9.85
N GLN A 130 -14.65 9.91 10.18
CA GLN A 130 -15.74 10.48 10.97
C GLN A 130 -15.37 10.70 12.44
N ASN A 131 -14.37 10.02 12.96
CA ASN A 131 -13.97 10.07 14.38
C ASN A 131 -12.67 10.84 14.64
N HIS A 132 -12.09 11.46 13.63
CA HIS A 132 -10.85 12.24 13.71
C HIS A 132 -10.97 13.55 12.93
#